data_0237fcbe60bab57ff2ebd5d6978afdc4
#
_entry.id   0237fcbe60bab57ff2ebd5d6978afdc4
#
_cell.length_a   1.000
_cell.length_b   1.000
_cell.length_c   1.000
_cell.angle_alpha   90.00
_cell.angle_beta   90.00
_cell.angle_gamma   90.00
#
_symmetry.space_group_name_H-M   'P 1'
#
loop_
_entity.id
_entity.type
_entity.pdbx_description
1 polymer ?
#
loop_
_entity_poly.entity_id
_entity_poly.type
_entity_poly.pdbx_seq_one_letter_code
_entity_poly.pdbx_strand_id
1 'polypeptide(L)'
;MFAVPSFTLYGVTIGVKFHWERQEVQKFAGALKIIVADGKLVAINVVGIEDYLLSVISSEMSATADEEFLKAHAVISRSWVMAQLSSARQARNAEIVKKNSAQDVSESPVVE
;
A
#
# COMPACT_ATOMS: atom_id res chain seq x y z
N MET A 1 8.21 23.23 6.10
CA MET A 1 7.67 22.18 5.21
C MET A 1 8.74 21.12 5.00
N PHE A 2 8.47 19.90 5.36
CA PHE A 2 9.41 18.81 5.19
C PHE A 2 9.28 18.24 3.77
N ALA A 3 10.42 18.09 3.09
CA ALA A 3 10.44 17.42 1.81
C ALA A 3 10.24 15.91 2.02
N VAL A 4 9.16 15.36 1.49
CA VAL A 4 8.90 13.92 1.51
C VAL A 4 9.64 13.31 0.33
N PRO A 5 10.38 12.19 0.51
CA PRO A 5 10.94 11.47 -0.61
C PRO A 5 9.85 11.13 -1.64
N SER A 6 10.21 11.19 -2.89
CA SER A 6 9.26 10.85 -3.97
C SER A 6 10.00 10.21 -5.12
N PHE A 7 9.24 9.44 -5.93
CA PHE A 7 9.76 8.85 -7.15
C PHE A 7 8.70 8.91 -8.25
N THR A 8 9.13 8.79 -9.47
CA THR A 8 8.26 8.83 -10.64
C THR A 8 8.40 7.56 -11.44
N LEU A 9 7.29 6.97 -11.82
CA LEU A 9 7.23 5.84 -12.74
C LEU A 9 6.71 6.33 -14.09
N TYR A 10 7.42 5.95 -15.15
CA TYR A 10 7.06 6.29 -16.52
C TYR A 10 6.42 5.08 -17.19
N GLY A 11 5.47 5.33 -18.08
CA GLY A 11 4.83 4.28 -18.85
C GLY A 11 3.99 3.32 -18.03
N VAL A 12 3.35 3.81 -16.95
CA VAL A 12 2.44 3.01 -16.16
C VAL A 12 1.14 2.82 -16.91
N THR A 13 0.79 1.56 -17.17
CA THR A 13 -0.46 1.24 -17.86
C THR A 13 -1.62 1.29 -16.86
N ILE A 14 -2.59 2.14 -17.13
CA ILE A 14 -3.83 2.23 -16.35
C ILE A 14 -5.01 1.77 -17.20
N GLY A 15 -6.06 1.28 -16.55
CA GLY A 15 -7.23 0.74 -17.24
C GLY A 15 -6.92 -0.51 -18.05
N VAL A 16 -6.10 -1.40 -17.52
CA VAL A 16 -5.66 -2.62 -18.21
C VAL A 16 -6.85 -3.42 -18.74
N LYS A 17 -6.85 -3.70 -20.05
CA LYS A 17 -7.92 -4.40 -20.78
C LYS A 17 -9.25 -3.64 -20.90
N PHE A 18 -9.31 -2.39 -20.48
CA PHE A 18 -10.44 -1.51 -20.77
C PHE A 18 -10.21 -0.74 -22.06
N HIS A 19 -11.29 -0.27 -22.69
CA HIS A 19 -11.20 0.51 -23.94
C HIS A 19 -10.50 1.85 -23.75
N TRP A 20 -10.37 2.34 -22.51
CA TRP A 20 -9.67 3.58 -22.17
C TRP A 20 -8.25 3.30 -21.61
N GLU A 21 -7.72 2.09 -21.83
CA GLU A 21 -6.35 1.77 -21.44
C GLU A 21 -5.37 2.76 -22.03
N ARG A 22 -4.49 3.29 -21.18
CA ARG A 22 -3.45 4.22 -21.60
C ARG A 22 -2.23 4.10 -20.69
N GLN A 23 -1.13 4.67 -21.13
CA GLN A 23 0.08 4.79 -20.31
C GLN A 23 0.18 6.19 -19.74
N GLU A 24 0.56 6.27 -18.47
CA GLU A 24 0.74 7.52 -17.75
C GLU A 24 2.07 7.57 -17.02
N VAL A 25 2.52 8.79 -16.79
CA VAL A 25 3.60 9.09 -15.84
C VAL A 25 2.95 9.31 -14.48
N GLN A 26 3.38 8.55 -13.48
CA GLN A 26 2.81 8.66 -12.12
C GLN A 26 3.91 8.94 -11.11
N LYS A 27 3.66 9.93 -10.26
CA LYS A 27 4.54 10.33 -9.18
C LYS A 27 3.97 9.85 -7.84
N PHE A 28 4.85 9.26 -7.03
CA PHE A 28 4.47 8.71 -5.73
C PHE A 28 5.32 9.34 -4.63
N ALA A 29 4.68 9.70 -3.52
CA ALA A 29 5.38 10.05 -2.29
C ALA A 29 5.94 8.77 -1.65
N GLY A 30 7.06 8.90 -0.95
CA GLY A 30 7.69 7.78 -0.26
C GLY A 30 8.86 7.18 -1.04
N ALA A 31 9.25 5.98 -0.65
CA ALA A 31 10.39 5.28 -1.22
C ALA A 31 9.95 4.18 -2.18
N LEU A 32 10.79 3.89 -3.14
CA LEU A 32 10.59 2.79 -4.08
C LEU A 32 11.40 1.58 -3.60
N LYS A 33 10.70 0.46 -3.45
CA LYS A 33 11.32 -0.84 -3.22
C LYS A 33 11.04 -1.73 -4.42
N ILE A 34 12.09 -2.35 -4.95
CA ILE A 34 11.96 -3.26 -6.09
C ILE A 34 12.32 -4.66 -5.60
N ILE A 35 11.44 -5.61 -5.89
CA ILE A 35 11.67 -7.03 -5.61
C ILE A 35 11.49 -7.84 -6.88
N VAL A 36 12.04 -9.04 -6.88
CA VAL A 36 11.83 -10.02 -7.94
C VAL A 36 10.89 -11.09 -7.43
N ALA A 37 9.78 -11.29 -8.12
CA ALA A 37 8.79 -12.32 -7.80
C ALA A 37 8.34 -12.98 -9.12
N ASP A 38 8.37 -14.30 -9.15
CA ASP A 38 7.97 -15.10 -10.33
C ASP A 38 8.67 -14.67 -11.62
N GLY A 39 9.96 -14.32 -11.52
CA GLY A 39 10.75 -13.87 -12.66
C GLY A 39 10.43 -12.47 -13.17
N LYS A 40 9.64 -11.70 -12.42
CA LYS A 40 9.23 -10.34 -12.76
C LYS A 40 9.67 -9.35 -11.69
N LEU A 41 9.90 -8.12 -12.10
CA LEU A 41 10.15 -7.02 -11.18
C LEU A 41 8.83 -6.48 -10.65
N VAL A 42 8.75 -6.36 -9.32
CA VAL A 42 7.59 -5.76 -8.64
C VAL A 42 8.06 -4.48 -7.98
N ALA A 43 7.42 -3.38 -8.32
CA ALA A 43 7.65 -2.09 -7.69
C ALA A 43 6.71 -1.93 -6.49
N ILE A 44 7.27 -1.60 -5.34
CA ILE A 44 6.52 -1.40 -4.10
C ILE A 44 6.76 0.02 -3.62
N ASN A 45 5.68 0.74 -3.37
CA ASN A 45 5.75 2.06 -2.76
C ASN A 45 5.76 1.91 -1.23
N VAL A 46 6.85 2.31 -0.60
CA VAL A 46 6.98 2.35 0.85
C VAL A 46 6.64 3.77 1.31
N VAL A 47 5.47 3.95 1.90
CA VAL A 47 4.90 5.26 2.20
C VAL A 47 4.19 5.24 3.55
N GLY A 48 4.24 6.40 4.24
CA GLY A 48 3.46 6.60 5.46
C GLY A 48 1.97 6.61 5.16
N ILE A 49 1.16 6.17 6.13
CA ILE A 49 -0.29 6.05 5.94
C ILE A 49 -0.95 7.39 5.61
N GLU A 50 -0.51 8.49 6.21
CA GLU A 50 -1.10 9.81 5.96
C GLU A 50 -0.80 10.30 4.54
N ASP A 51 0.41 10.10 4.04
CA ASP A 51 0.78 10.44 2.67
C ASP A 51 0.03 9.57 1.65
N TYR A 52 -0.14 8.29 1.97
CA TYR A 52 -0.93 7.38 1.16
C TYR A 52 -2.39 7.82 1.06
N LEU A 53 -3.02 8.15 2.19
CA LEU A 53 -4.40 8.59 2.23
C LEU A 53 -4.61 9.91 1.49
N LEU A 54 -3.68 10.84 1.64
CA LEU A 54 -3.72 12.11 0.90
C LEU A 54 -3.69 11.86 -0.61
N SER A 55 -2.84 10.96 -1.06
CA SER A 55 -2.74 10.58 -2.47
C SER A 55 -4.04 9.93 -2.99
N VAL A 56 -4.63 9.03 -2.21
CA VAL A 56 -5.89 8.37 -2.56
C VAL A 56 -7.02 9.37 -2.68
N ILE A 57 -7.17 10.25 -1.71
CA ILE A 57 -8.23 11.27 -1.72
C ILE A 57 -8.05 12.21 -2.90
N SER A 58 -6.83 12.65 -3.17
CA SER A 58 -6.53 13.56 -4.28
C SER A 58 -6.80 12.93 -5.64
N SER A 59 -6.62 11.62 -5.78
CA SER A 59 -6.84 10.93 -7.05
C SER A 59 -8.28 10.48 -7.28
N GLU A 60 -9.03 10.24 -6.22
CA GLU A 60 -10.41 9.77 -6.32
C GLU A 60 -11.45 10.89 -6.28
N MET A 61 -11.13 12.00 -5.61
CA MET A 61 -12.06 13.10 -5.41
C MET A 61 -11.71 14.33 -6.23
N SER A 62 -12.73 15.03 -6.70
CA SER A 62 -12.55 16.32 -7.35
C SER A 62 -12.11 17.38 -6.32
N ALA A 63 -11.23 18.29 -6.75
CA ALA A 63 -10.85 19.45 -5.95
C ALA A 63 -12.02 20.38 -5.63
N THR A 64 -13.12 20.27 -6.37
CA THR A 64 -14.36 21.05 -6.18
C THR A 64 -15.37 20.34 -5.29
N ALA A 65 -15.05 19.16 -4.76
CA ALA A 65 -15.93 18.44 -3.86
C ALA A 65 -16.13 19.21 -2.54
N ASP A 66 -17.30 19.05 -1.94
CA ASP A 66 -17.62 19.65 -0.65
C ASP A 66 -16.63 19.21 0.43
N GLU A 67 -16.19 20.16 1.24
CA GLU A 67 -15.24 19.90 2.34
C GLU A 67 -15.75 18.83 3.30
N GLU A 68 -17.02 18.85 3.66
CA GLU A 68 -17.61 17.85 4.55
C GLU A 68 -17.60 16.46 3.92
N PHE A 69 -17.82 16.39 2.62
CA PHE A 69 -17.72 15.13 1.88
C PHE A 69 -16.28 14.61 1.85
N LEU A 70 -15.31 15.50 1.63
CA LEU A 70 -13.88 15.12 1.67
C LEU A 70 -13.47 14.61 3.04
N LYS A 71 -13.94 15.23 4.11
CA LYS A 71 -13.71 14.79 5.49
C LYS A 71 -14.29 13.40 5.74
N ALA A 72 -15.53 13.17 5.33
CA ALA A 72 -16.17 11.87 5.45
C ALA A 72 -15.41 10.79 4.67
N HIS A 73 -14.98 11.09 3.46
CA HIS A 73 -14.20 10.19 2.64
C HIS A 73 -12.86 9.86 3.30
N ALA A 74 -12.20 10.84 3.88
CA ALA A 74 -10.93 10.65 4.59
C ALA A 74 -11.08 9.68 5.78
N VAL A 75 -12.14 9.83 6.56
CA VAL A 75 -12.42 8.96 7.71
C VAL A 75 -12.69 7.52 7.24
N ILE A 76 -13.51 7.35 6.23
CA ILE A 76 -13.83 6.03 5.66
C ILE A 76 -12.58 5.37 5.10
N SER A 77 -11.79 6.08 4.32
CA SER A 77 -10.56 5.58 3.71
C SER A 77 -9.54 5.15 4.76
N ARG A 78 -9.35 5.96 5.80
CA ARG A 78 -8.44 5.64 6.91
C ARG A 78 -8.91 4.38 7.64
N SER A 79 -10.19 4.28 7.96
CA SER A 79 -10.77 3.13 8.64
C SER A 79 -10.60 1.85 7.83
N TRP A 80 -10.80 1.93 6.52
CA TRP A 80 -10.63 0.79 5.62
C TRP A 80 -9.18 0.32 5.58
N VAL A 81 -8.23 1.26 5.41
CA VAL A 81 -6.80 0.93 5.37
C VAL A 81 -6.33 0.34 6.70
N MET A 82 -6.76 0.92 7.83
CA MET A 82 -6.42 0.41 9.14
C MET A 82 -6.96 -1.01 9.37
N ALA A 83 -8.16 -1.28 8.89
CA ALA A 83 -8.73 -2.63 8.95
C ALA A 83 -7.91 -3.63 8.13
N GLN A 84 -7.48 -3.24 6.92
CA GLN A 84 -6.64 -4.08 6.08
C GLN A 84 -5.27 -4.38 6.74
N LEU A 85 -4.65 -3.37 7.32
CA LEU A 85 -3.37 -3.52 8.02
C LEU A 85 -3.51 -4.42 9.24
N SER A 86 -4.59 -4.29 10.00
CA SER A 86 -4.88 -5.13 11.17
C SER A 86 -5.08 -6.59 10.74
N SER A 87 -5.86 -6.84 9.70
CA SER A 87 -6.08 -8.19 9.18
C SER A 87 -4.78 -8.83 8.68
N ALA A 88 -3.97 -8.08 7.96
CA ALA A 88 -2.68 -8.55 7.47
C ALA A 88 -1.74 -8.90 8.64
N ARG A 89 -1.74 -8.08 9.70
CA ARG A 89 -0.94 -8.33 10.91
C ARG A 89 -1.41 -9.60 11.62
N GLN A 90 -2.72 -9.78 11.77
CA GLN A 90 -3.28 -10.97 12.38
C GLN A 90 -2.95 -12.24 11.61
N ALA A 91 -3.07 -12.21 10.28
CA ALA A 91 -2.72 -13.32 9.41
C ALA A 91 -1.23 -13.69 9.55
N ARG A 92 -0.35 -12.69 9.55
CA ARG A 92 1.08 -12.90 9.71
C ARG A 92 1.42 -13.49 11.09
N ASN A 93 0.78 -12.98 12.15
CA ASN A 93 0.99 -13.50 13.51
C ASN A 93 0.50 -14.94 13.63
N ALA A 94 -0.65 -15.27 13.06
CA ALA A 94 -1.18 -16.64 13.04
C ALA A 94 -0.24 -17.59 12.31
N GLU A 95 0.36 -17.15 11.22
CA GLU A 95 1.35 -17.94 10.47
C GLU A 95 2.63 -18.18 11.28
N ILE A 96 3.12 -17.16 11.98
CA ILE A 96 4.29 -17.27 12.88
C ILE A 96 4.00 -18.26 13.99
N VAL A 97 2.86 -18.16 14.66
CA VAL A 97 2.45 -19.09 15.71
C VAL A 97 2.40 -20.53 15.18
N LYS A 98 1.84 -20.72 13.99
CA LYS A 98 1.75 -22.03 13.35
C LYS A 98 3.14 -22.61 13.04
N LYS A 99 4.06 -21.77 12.53
CA LYS A 99 5.45 -22.20 12.29
C LYS A 99 6.15 -22.58 13.58
N ASN A 100 6.01 -21.78 14.62
CA ASN A 100 6.63 -22.06 15.91
C ASN A 100 6.09 -23.34 16.53
N SER A 101 4.79 -23.60 16.44
CA SER A 101 4.18 -24.85 16.92
C SER A 101 4.68 -26.08 16.15
N ALA A 102 4.96 -25.93 14.85
CA ALA A 102 5.52 -27.01 14.03
C ALA A 102 7.01 -27.25 14.34
N GLN A 103 7.74 -26.22 14.75
CA GLN A 103 9.16 -26.31 15.13
C GLN A 103 9.39 -26.78 16.58
N ASP A 104 8.39 -26.62 17.44
CA ASP A 104 8.46 -27.01 18.85
C ASP A 104 8.64 -28.53 19.04
N VAL A 105 8.54 -29.29 17.99
CA VAL A 105 8.78 -30.72 17.98
C VAL A 105 10.27 -31.04 17.81
N SER A 106 11.12 -30.08 17.43
CA SER A 106 12.50 -30.40 17.05
C SER A 106 13.60 -29.48 17.53
N GLU A 107 13.40 -28.28 18.02
CA GLU A 107 14.47 -27.45 18.62
C GLU A 107 14.07 -26.01 18.95
N SER A 108 14.97 -25.33 19.69
CA SER A 108 14.84 -23.99 20.23
C SER A 108 14.33 -22.97 19.21
N PRO A 109 13.37 -22.14 19.58
CA PRO A 109 12.82 -21.13 18.69
C PRO A 109 13.89 -20.09 18.33
N VAL A 110 13.99 -19.78 17.03
CA VAL A 110 14.73 -18.63 16.56
C VAL A 110 13.85 -17.41 16.82
N VAL A 111 14.32 -16.52 17.68
CA VAL A 111 13.64 -15.26 17.96
C VAL A 111 14.20 -14.20 17.02
N GLU A 112 13.37 -13.66 16.18
CA GLU A 112 13.63 -12.44 15.44
C GLU A 112 12.63 -11.36 15.84
#